data_403f0f875c137471cecccb35f68f99fc
#
_entry.id   403f0f875c137471cecccb35f68f99fc
#
_cell.length_a   1.000
_cell.length_b   1.000
_cell.length_c   1.000
_cell.angle_alpha   90.00
_cell.angle_beta   90.00
_cell.angle_gamma   90.00
#
_symmetry.space_group_name_H-M   'P 1'
#
loop_
_entity.id
_entity.type
_entity.pdbx_description
1 polymer ?
#
loop_
_entity_poly.entity_id
_entity_poly.type
_entity_poly.pdbx_seq_one_letter_code
_entity_poly.pdbx_strand_id
1 'polypeptide(L)'
;MRLQDPRPAKGARRPRKRIGRGPGSGHGKTACAGHKGQRSRTGDRSLRGFEGGQMPLHRRIPKRGFTNKFRTFYHILNVEDLARFGESAEVTPGSLRQAGVIGSPRDWGVKILGNGEAPRKLKLKVHKISRPAREKIEQAGGTVELVK
;
A
#
# COMPACT_ATOMS: atom_id res chain seq x y z
N MET A 1 -28.38 -4.29 -10.94
CA MET A 1 -27.81 -3.89 -9.65
C MET A 1 -28.31 -2.49 -9.33
N ARG A 2 -29.07 -2.31 -8.23
CA ARG A 2 -29.58 -1.00 -7.82
C ARG A 2 -28.58 -0.35 -6.86
N LEU A 3 -28.56 0.99 -6.76
CA LEU A 3 -27.66 1.72 -5.84
C LEU A 3 -27.80 1.29 -4.36
N GLN A 4 -28.94 0.72 -3.98
CA GLN A 4 -29.20 0.20 -2.63
C GLN A 4 -28.71 -1.23 -2.40
N ASP A 5 -28.30 -1.96 -3.44
CA ASP A 5 -27.87 -3.35 -3.36
C ASP A 5 -26.42 -3.51 -2.82
N PRO A 6 -25.47 -2.54 -3.02
CA PRO A 6 -24.13 -2.65 -2.47
C PRO A 6 -24.17 -2.71 -0.95
N ARG A 7 -23.77 -3.85 -0.39
CA ARG A 7 -23.65 -4.06 1.06
C ARG A 7 -22.22 -4.41 1.40
N PRO A 8 -21.66 -3.88 2.51
CA PRO A 8 -20.36 -4.29 2.97
C PRO A 8 -20.34 -5.78 3.30
N ALA A 9 -19.19 -6.43 3.12
CA ALA A 9 -19.01 -7.84 3.47
C ALA A 9 -19.38 -8.09 4.94
N LYS A 10 -19.86 -9.31 5.25
CA LYS A 10 -20.21 -9.70 6.61
C LYS A 10 -19.02 -9.52 7.56
N GLY A 11 -19.19 -8.75 8.63
CA GLY A 11 -18.13 -8.44 9.58
C GLY A 11 -17.28 -7.18 9.27
N ALA A 12 -17.46 -6.55 8.12
CA ALA A 12 -16.75 -5.31 7.76
C ALA A 12 -17.15 -4.11 8.63
N ARG A 13 -18.37 -4.13 9.19
CA ARG A 13 -18.83 -3.11 10.12
C ARG A 13 -19.05 -3.72 11.50
N ARG A 14 -18.44 -3.14 12.52
CA ARG A 14 -18.73 -3.45 13.92
C ARG A 14 -19.64 -2.36 14.50
N PRO A 15 -20.60 -2.72 15.36
CA PRO A 15 -21.40 -1.75 16.09
C PRO A 15 -20.51 -0.80 16.87
N ARG A 16 -20.82 0.49 16.88
CA ARG A 16 -20.09 1.46 17.68
C ARG A 16 -20.23 1.12 19.16
N LYS A 17 -19.11 0.90 19.84
CA LYS A 17 -19.08 0.66 21.29
C LYS A 17 -19.52 1.93 22.03
N ARG A 18 -20.59 1.82 22.80
CA ARG A 18 -21.10 2.91 23.65
C ARG A 18 -20.67 2.65 25.09
N ILE A 19 -19.90 3.56 25.67
CA ILE A 19 -19.41 3.48 27.04
C ILE A 19 -20.17 4.47 27.94
N GLY A 20 -20.14 4.27 29.25
CA GLY A 20 -20.84 5.14 30.19
C GLY A 20 -22.37 5.09 30.07
N ARG A 21 -22.95 3.91 29.76
CA ARG A 21 -24.40 3.72 29.56
C ARG A 21 -25.01 2.71 30.55
N GLY A 22 -24.62 2.84 31.80
CA GLY A 22 -25.15 2.06 32.92
C GLY A 22 -24.37 0.76 33.22
N PRO A 23 -24.53 0.19 34.42
CA PRO A 23 -23.77 -0.98 34.90
C PRO A 23 -24.01 -2.23 34.07
N GLY A 24 -25.21 -2.44 33.53
CA GLY A 24 -25.53 -3.60 32.68
C GLY A 24 -24.73 -3.68 31.40
N SER A 25 -24.14 -2.57 30.92
CA SER A 25 -23.29 -2.59 29.73
C SER A 25 -21.87 -3.15 30.02
N GLY A 26 -21.50 -3.36 31.27
CA GLY A 26 -20.13 -3.71 31.68
C GLY A 26 -19.12 -2.56 31.55
N HIS A 27 -19.55 -1.40 31.05
CA HIS A 27 -18.72 -0.22 30.80
C HIS A 27 -19.31 1.05 31.40
N GLY A 28 -20.13 0.90 32.46
CA GLY A 28 -20.94 2.01 33.03
C GLY A 28 -20.15 2.95 33.92
N LYS A 29 -19.67 2.48 35.05
CA LYS A 29 -19.18 3.31 36.16
C LYS A 29 -18.03 4.24 35.75
N THR A 30 -16.94 3.72 35.27
CA THR A 30 -15.73 4.49 34.93
C THR A 30 -15.53 4.64 33.42
N ALA A 31 -16.45 4.19 32.61
CA ALA A 31 -16.38 4.25 31.14
C ALA A 31 -15.05 3.68 30.57
N CYS A 32 -14.50 2.65 31.19
CA CYS A 32 -13.20 2.03 30.87
C CYS A 32 -11.96 2.90 31.14
N ALA A 33 -12.10 4.05 31.76
CA ALA A 33 -10.96 4.94 32.06
C ALA A 33 -10.32 4.68 33.44
N GLY A 34 -11.00 3.92 34.31
CA GLY A 34 -10.55 3.69 35.70
C GLY A 34 -10.75 4.88 36.61
N HIS A 35 -10.02 4.91 37.74
CA HIS A 35 -10.07 5.99 38.72
C HIS A 35 -8.74 6.75 38.73
N LYS A 36 -8.80 8.08 38.91
CA LYS A 36 -7.65 8.96 39.21
C LYS A 36 -6.40 8.91 38.32
N GLY A 37 -6.22 7.97 37.42
CA GLY A 37 -5.04 7.92 36.57
C GLY A 37 -5.02 8.99 35.47
N GLN A 38 -3.88 9.17 34.84
CA GLN A 38 -3.71 10.09 33.69
C GLN A 38 -4.74 9.81 32.61
N ARG A 39 -5.02 8.54 32.31
CA ARG A 39 -5.99 8.12 31.28
C ARG A 39 -7.45 8.43 31.62
N SER A 40 -7.75 8.84 32.84
CA SER A 40 -9.09 9.26 33.26
C SER A 40 -9.31 10.77 33.15
N ARG A 41 -8.34 11.52 32.64
CA ARG A 41 -8.42 12.99 32.47
C ARG A 41 -8.73 13.33 31.00
N THR A 42 -9.33 14.49 30.81
CA THR A 42 -9.59 15.02 29.48
C THR A 42 -8.27 15.34 28.77
N GLY A 43 -8.16 14.97 27.49
CA GLY A 43 -6.97 15.27 26.68
C GLY A 43 -5.81 14.30 26.84
N ASP A 44 -5.95 13.23 27.67
CA ASP A 44 -4.89 12.21 27.75
C ASP A 44 -4.73 11.47 26.44
N ARG A 45 -3.53 11.53 25.89
CA ARG A 45 -3.08 10.71 24.76
C ARG A 45 -1.88 9.91 25.22
N SER A 46 -2.01 8.57 25.19
CA SER A 46 -0.86 7.71 25.40
C SER A 46 0.23 8.05 24.41
N LEU A 47 1.33 8.60 24.90
CA LEU A 47 2.51 8.87 24.08
C LEU A 47 3.11 7.53 23.64
N ARG A 48 3.15 7.28 22.33
CA ARG A 48 3.77 6.06 21.80
C ARG A 48 5.24 6.03 22.17
N GLY A 49 5.69 4.90 22.74
CA GLY A 49 7.07 4.71 23.14
C GLY A 49 7.48 5.42 24.43
N PHE A 50 6.51 5.87 25.25
CA PHE A 50 6.80 6.39 26.59
C PHE A 50 7.15 5.23 27.53
N GLU A 51 8.27 5.34 28.24
CA GLU A 51 8.83 4.32 29.14
C GLU A 51 8.91 4.81 30.58
N GLY A 52 7.89 5.52 31.08
CA GLY A 52 7.81 5.95 32.47
C GLY A 52 8.88 6.95 32.92
N GLY A 53 9.48 7.70 32.01
CA GLY A 53 10.58 8.64 32.29
C GLY A 53 11.97 8.08 31.95
N GLN A 54 12.11 6.78 31.75
CA GLN A 54 13.31 6.18 31.18
C GLN A 54 13.46 6.65 29.71
N MET A 55 14.71 6.84 29.26
CA MET A 55 14.98 7.21 27.86
C MET A 55 14.41 6.16 26.92
N PRO A 56 13.48 6.53 26.02
CA PRO A 56 12.84 5.60 25.08
C PRO A 56 13.84 4.86 24.21
N LEU A 57 13.54 3.60 23.87
CA LEU A 57 14.42 2.73 23.09
C LEU A 57 14.92 3.37 21.81
N HIS A 58 14.03 4.06 21.06
CA HIS A 58 14.40 4.74 19.81
C HIS A 58 15.44 5.84 19.98
N ARG A 59 15.62 6.40 21.19
CA ARG A 59 16.66 7.38 21.53
C ARG A 59 17.93 6.73 22.06
N ARG A 60 17.86 5.50 22.58
CA ARG A 60 19.02 4.72 23.04
C ARG A 60 19.78 4.05 21.92
N ILE A 61 19.10 3.72 20.82
CA ILE A 61 19.73 3.06 19.68
C ILE A 61 20.62 4.04 18.92
N PRO A 62 21.82 3.65 18.49
CA PRO A 62 22.67 4.48 17.65
C PRO A 62 21.96 4.93 16.37
N LYS A 63 22.14 6.18 16.00
CA LYS A 63 21.65 6.70 14.70
C LYS A 63 22.40 6.02 13.57
N ARG A 64 21.68 5.57 12.55
CA ARG A 64 22.28 4.92 11.38
C ARG A 64 21.49 5.26 10.11
N GLY A 65 22.18 5.13 8.98
CA GLY A 65 21.61 5.37 7.68
C GLY A 65 21.57 6.84 7.29
N PHE A 66 21.17 7.08 6.07
CA PHE A 66 21.00 8.41 5.49
C PHE A 66 19.88 8.37 4.44
N THR A 67 19.33 9.53 4.12
CA THR A 67 18.33 9.67 3.05
C THR A 67 19.04 10.13 1.78
N ASN A 68 19.01 9.29 0.72
CA ASN A 68 19.56 9.68 -0.57
C ASN A 68 18.64 10.73 -1.23
N LYS A 69 19.14 11.96 -1.37
CA LYS A 69 18.42 13.08 -2.01
C LYS A 69 18.13 12.86 -3.49
N PHE A 70 18.95 12.03 -4.16
CA PHE A 70 18.84 11.72 -5.59
C PHE A 70 18.14 10.38 -5.85
N ARG A 71 17.38 9.88 -4.88
CA ARG A 71 16.65 8.63 -5.03
C ARG A 71 15.55 8.78 -6.09
N THR A 72 15.62 7.94 -7.11
CA THR A 72 14.60 7.86 -8.15
C THR A 72 13.48 6.89 -7.75
N PHE A 73 12.24 7.28 -7.97
CA PHE A 73 11.07 6.48 -7.64
C PHE A 73 10.34 6.08 -8.93
N TYR A 74 10.17 4.79 -9.13
CA TYR A 74 9.38 4.23 -10.23
C TYR A 74 8.12 3.57 -9.69
N HIS A 75 7.06 3.52 -10.48
CA HIS A 75 6.00 2.55 -10.26
C HIS A 75 6.53 1.17 -10.64
N ILE A 76 6.51 0.26 -9.68
CA ILE A 76 6.98 -1.12 -9.88
C ILE A 76 5.78 -1.98 -10.23
N LEU A 77 5.85 -2.72 -11.34
CA LEU A 77 4.90 -3.72 -11.77
C LEU A 77 5.63 -5.02 -12.04
N ASN A 78 4.96 -6.14 -11.85
CA ASN A 78 5.46 -7.45 -12.22
C ASN A 78 4.94 -7.86 -13.60
N VAL A 79 5.60 -8.83 -14.21
CA VAL A 79 5.19 -9.37 -15.52
C VAL A 79 3.78 -9.98 -15.44
N GLU A 80 3.41 -10.59 -14.31
CA GLU A 80 2.07 -11.13 -14.07
C GLU A 80 0.95 -10.07 -14.14
N ASP A 81 1.23 -8.82 -13.73
CA ASP A 81 0.25 -7.75 -13.78
C ASP A 81 -0.12 -7.36 -15.22
N LEU A 82 0.77 -7.68 -16.18
CA LEU A 82 0.57 -7.42 -17.60
C LEU A 82 -0.39 -8.42 -18.27
N ALA A 83 -0.68 -9.55 -17.62
CA ALA A 83 -1.65 -10.54 -18.12
C ALA A 83 -3.05 -9.96 -18.33
N ARG A 84 -3.37 -8.87 -17.61
CA ARG A 84 -4.65 -8.15 -17.74
C ARG A 84 -4.86 -7.50 -19.11
N PHE A 85 -3.79 -7.24 -19.88
CA PHE A 85 -3.87 -6.58 -21.18
C PHE A 85 -4.11 -7.53 -22.35
N GLY A 86 -4.07 -8.84 -22.09
CA GLY A 86 -4.25 -9.85 -23.12
C GLY A 86 -3.04 -10.04 -24.05
N GLU A 87 -3.23 -10.89 -25.05
CA GLU A 87 -2.19 -11.18 -26.04
C GLU A 87 -2.09 -10.07 -27.11
N SER A 88 -0.90 -9.83 -27.61
CA SER A 88 -0.60 -8.85 -28.68
C SER A 88 -0.95 -7.38 -28.33
N ALA A 89 -1.16 -7.05 -27.06
CA ALA A 89 -1.48 -5.71 -26.65
C ALA A 89 -0.24 -4.77 -26.66
N GLU A 90 -0.46 -3.50 -26.96
CA GLU A 90 0.54 -2.48 -26.77
C GLU A 90 0.36 -1.84 -25.38
N VAL A 91 1.33 -2.05 -24.50
CA VAL A 91 1.31 -1.56 -23.12
C VAL A 91 2.20 -0.33 -23.01
N THR A 92 1.58 0.79 -22.80
CA THR A 92 2.22 2.09 -22.57
C THR A 92 1.95 2.55 -21.14
N PRO A 93 2.70 3.53 -20.59
CA PRO A 93 2.37 4.11 -19.29
C PRO A 93 0.96 4.72 -19.23
N GLY A 94 0.46 5.22 -20.38
CA GLY A 94 -0.90 5.72 -20.49
C GLY A 94 -1.96 4.63 -20.37
N SER A 95 -1.79 3.50 -21.08
CA SER A 95 -2.72 2.37 -20.99
C SER A 95 -2.74 1.73 -19.60
N LEU A 96 -1.59 1.66 -18.92
CA LEU A 96 -1.48 1.18 -17.55
C LEU A 96 -2.28 2.05 -16.56
N ARG A 97 -2.30 3.37 -16.80
CA ARG A 97 -3.07 4.32 -16.00
C ARG A 97 -4.58 4.19 -16.26
N GLN A 98 -4.97 4.08 -17.52
CA GLN A 98 -6.39 3.90 -17.90
C GLN A 98 -6.96 2.59 -17.34
N ALA A 99 -6.16 1.53 -17.33
CA ALA A 99 -6.53 0.25 -16.72
C ALA A 99 -6.52 0.25 -15.18
N GLY A 100 -6.14 1.36 -14.53
CA GLY A 100 -6.09 1.49 -13.08
C GLY A 100 -5.00 0.65 -12.39
N VAL A 101 -4.03 0.14 -13.18
CA VAL A 101 -2.90 -0.66 -12.66
C VAL A 101 -1.88 0.22 -11.94
N ILE A 102 -1.71 1.44 -12.43
CA ILE A 102 -0.91 2.47 -11.78
C ILE A 102 -1.79 3.67 -11.40
N GLY A 103 -1.49 4.27 -10.24
CA GLY A 103 -2.12 5.51 -9.81
C GLY A 103 -1.54 6.75 -10.51
N SER A 104 -1.44 7.86 -9.79
CA SER A 104 -0.76 9.05 -10.32
C SER A 104 0.67 8.71 -10.72
N PRO A 105 1.13 9.13 -11.92
CA PRO A 105 2.49 8.86 -12.35
C PRO A 105 3.46 9.48 -11.34
N ARG A 106 4.43 8.70 -10.92
CA ARG A 106 5.61 9.24 -10.24
C ARG A 106 6.55 9.82 -11.29
N ASP A 107 7.30 10.82 -10.91
CA ASP A 107 8.14 11.63 -11.80
C ASP A 107 9.10 10.83 -12.70
N TRP A 108 9.44 9.61 -12.31
CA TRP A 108 10.42 8.76 -12.99
C TRP A 108 9.82 7.61 -13.81
N GLY A 109 8.50 7.49 -13.87
CA GLY A 109 7.80 6.55 -14.73
C GLY A 109 7.63 5.13 -14.17
N VAL A 110 7.58 4.14 -15.08
CA VAL A 110 7.24 2.74 -14.79
C VAL A 110 8.46 1.85 -14.95
N LYS A 111 8.63 0.89 -14.01
CA LYS A 111 9.65 -0.16 -14.05
C LYS A 111 9.01 -1.54 -13.93
N ILE A 112 9.35 -2.45 -14.85
CA ILE A 112 8.85 -3.83 -14.86
C ILE A 112 9.86 -4.77 -14.21
N LEU A 113 9.37 -5.66 -13.34
CA LEU A 113 10.10 -6.73 -12.67
C LEU A 113 9.63 -8.10 -13.15
N GLY A 114 10.50 -9.12 -13.05
CA GLY A 114 10.33 -10.42 -13.67
C GLY A 114 9.53 -11.46 -12.88
N ASN A 115 8.67 -11.06 -11.93
CA ASN A 115 7.81 -12.02 -11.25
C ASN A 115 6.60 -12.41 -12.11
N GLY A 116 6.26 -13.70 -12.10
CA GLY A 116 5.16 -14.26 -12.92
C GLY A 116 5.54 -14.66 -14.34
N GLU A 117 4.53 -14.99 -15.14
CA GLU A 117 4.65 -15.40 -16.54
C GLU A 117 4.30 -14.25 -17.49
N ALA A 118 4.97 -14.20 -18.64
CA ALA A 118 4.76 -13.14 -19.61
C ALA A 118 3.61 -13.49 -20.58
N PRO A 119 2.69 -12.54 -20.87
CA PRO A 119 1.73 -12.68 -21.94
C PRO A 119 2.44 -12.81 -23.30
N ARG A 120 1.82 -13.54 -24.24
CA ARG A 120 2.39 -13.76 -25.56
C ARG A 120 2.33 -12.50 -26.43
N LYS A 121 3.39 -12.27 -27.20
CA LYS A 121 3.49 -11.22 -28.23
C LYS A 121 3.20 -9.79 -27.73
N LEU A 122 3.54 -9.49 -26.48
CA LEU A 122 3.31 -8.18 -25.87
C LEU A 122 4.28 -7.12 -26.44
N LYS A 123 3.76 -5.94 -26.81
CA LYS A 123 4.57 -4.76 -27.14
C LYS A 123 4.61 -3.83 -25.92
N LEU A 124 5.77 -3.74 -25.28
CA LEU A 124 5.92 -3.01 -24.02
C LEU A 124 6.75 -1.74 -24.22
N LYS A 125 6.16 -0.57 -23.89
CA LYS A 125 6.86 0.72 -23.86
C LYS A 125 6.95 1.20 -22.40
N VAL A 126 8.14 1.18 -21.79
CA VAL A 126 8.36 1.53 -20.38
C VAL A 126 9.69 2.25 -20.17
N HIS A 127 9.84 2.91 -19.01
CA HIS A 127 11.06 3.66 -18.68
C HIS A 127 12.21 2.77 -18.23
N LYS A 128 11.91 1.70 -17.47
CA LYS A 128 12.91 0.70 -17.05
C LYS A 128 12.32 -0.70 -17.00
N ILE A 129 13.19 -1.69 -17.19
CA ILE A 129 12.86 -3.11 -17.09
C ILE A 129 14.03 -3.85 -16.42
N SER A 130 13.76 -4.88 -15.63
CA SER A 130 14.80 -5.78 -15.12
C SER A 130 15.22 -6.79 -16.16
N ARG A 131 16.47 -7.27 -16.10
CA ARG A 131 16.99 -8.27 -17.02
C ARG A 131 16.11 -9.54 -17.12
N PRO A 132 15.70 -10.19 -15.99
CA PRO A 132 14.83 -11.36 -16.04
C PRO A 132 13.44 -11.07 -16.61
N ALA A 133 12.90 -9.85 -16.44
CA ALA A 133 11.63 -9.49 -17.05
C ALA A 133 11.74 -9.37 -18.58
N ARG A 134 12.82 -8.79 -19.04
CA ARG A 134 13.10 -8.63 -20.47
C ARG A 134 13.24 -10.01 -21.16
N GLU A 135 14.05 -10.89 -20.58
CA GLU A 135 14.26 -12.24 -21.06
C GLU A 135 12.93 -13.03 -21.18
N LYS A 136 12.05 -12.95 -20.17
CA LYS A 136 10.73 -13.59 -20.18
C LYS A 136 9.81 -13.04 -21.27
N ILE A 137 9.79 -11.74 -21.48
CA ILE A 137 8.94 -11.10 -22.50
C ILE A 137 9.45 -11.44 -23.91
N GLU A 138 10.76 -11.41 -24.14
CA GLU A 138 11.37 -11.79 -25.42
C GLU A 138 11.16 -13.28 -25.73
N GLN A 139 11.27 -14.18 -24.74
CA GLN A 139 10.94 -15.61 -24.88
C GLN A 139 9.46 -15.83 -25.21
N ALA A 140 8.55 -15.02 -24.72
CA ALA A 140 7.13 -15.05 -25.05
C ALA A 140 6.82 -14.41 -26.43
N GLY A 141 7.85 -13.99 -27.19
CA GLY A 141 7.70 -13.36 -28.51
C GLY A 141 7.25 -11.89 -28.45
N GLY A 142 7.40 -11.24 -27.31
CA GLY A 142 7.12 -9.82 -27.12
C GLY A 142 8.30 -8.92 -27.50
N THR A 143 8.03 -7.62 -27.62
CA THR A 143 9.04 -6.59 -27.89
C THR A 143 9.06 -5.55 -26.77
N VAL A 144 10.26 -5.04 -26.41
CA VAL A 144 10.44 -4.06 -25.34
C VAL A 144 11.12 -2.82 -25.89
N GLU A 145 10.44 -1.68 -25.78
CA GLU A 145 10.97 -0.36 -26.12
C GLU A 145 11.14 0.47 -24.84
N LEU A 146 12.30 1.09 -24.68
CA LEU A 146 12.57 1.97 -23.55
C LEU A 146 12.23 3.42 -23.95
N VAL A 147 11.31 4.02 -23.20
CA VAL A 147 10.93 5.44 -23.34
C VAL A 147 11.80 6.25 -22.37
N LYS A 148 12.38 7.35 -22.86
CA LYS A 148 13.14 8.30 -22.04
C LYS A 148 12.24 9.29 -21.33
#